data_0809f56c7907ebe0858630d6c85f6e4e
#
_entry.id   0809f56c7907ebe0858630d6c85f6e4e
#
_cell.length_a   1.000
_cell.length_b   1.000
_cell.length_c   1.000
_cell.angle_alpha   90.00
_cell.angle_beta   90.00
_cell.angle_gamma   90.00
#
_symmetry.space_group_name_H-M   'P 1'
#
loop_
_entity.id
_entity.type
_entity.pdbx_description
1 polymer ?
#
loop_
_entity_poly.entity_id
_entity_poly.type
_entity_poly.pdbx_seq_one_letter_code
_entity_poly.pdbx_strand_id
1 'polypeptide(L)'
;MPPKVLFTKEEITDAAVRVVRKKGSSALTARSLAAELGCSVKPIFGAFKNMDEVRSEVIKASEKIYRDRLAQAEKDGKNPPYKSAGLAYIKFAKEEKELFKLLFMRSRSEEDDIEPEETAGLLSLIRKSTGLDEKEAFLFHLETWVFVHGFATMIATEYLEWDDDFLSRALSDCYFGLKTRLGDTKKDENIPKNR
;
A
#
# COMPACT_ATOMS: atom_id res chain seq x y z
N MET A 1 -37.84 14.85 20.32
CA MET A 1 -37.28 14.27 19.09
C MET A 1 -35.77 14.14 19.28
N PRO A 2 -35.18 12.96 19.04
CA PRO A 2 -33.71 12.87 19.03
C PRO A 2 -33.18 13.80 17.93
N PRO A 3 -32.01 14.44 18.11
CA PRO A 3 -31.43 15.30 17.10
C PRO A 3 -31.17 14.49 15.81
N LYS A 4 -31.65 15.05 14.70
CA LYS A 4 -31.41 14.43 13.37
C LYS A 4 -29.90 14.33 13.16
N VAL A 5 -29.40 13.12 13.02
CA VAL A 5 -27.97 12.88 12.68
C VAL A 5 -27.74 13.56 11.34
N LEU A 6 -26.91 14.60 11.33
CA LEU A 6 -26.72 15.42 10.13
C LEU A 6 -25.84 14.70 9.10
N PHE A 7 -24.91 13.85 9.57
CA PHE A 7 -24.00 13.06 8.75
C PHE A 7 -23.75 11.69 9.40
N THR A 8 -23.61 10.65 8.59
CA THR A 8 -23.17 9.32 9.04
C THR A 8 -21.67 9.29 9.30
N LYS A 9 -21.18 8.24 9.97
CA LYS A 9 -19.72 8.03 10.12
C LYS A 9 -19.03 7.89 8.77
N GLU A 10 -19.64 7.17 7.82
CA GLU A 10 -19.13 6.99 6.47
C GLU A 10 -18.99 8.33 5.73
N GLU A 11 -20.04 9.17 5.76
CA GLU A 11 -20.00 10.48 5.10
C GLU A 11 -18.90 11.38 5.66
N ILE A 12 -18.70 11.34 6.99
CA ILE A 12 -17.63 12.10 7.66
C ILE A 12 -16.26 11.52 7.29
N THR A 13 -16.12 10.20 7.26
CA THR A 13 -14.87 9.51 6.86
C THR A 13 -14.52 9.83 5.41
N ASP A 14 -15.48 9.79 4.50
CA ASP A 14 -15.27 10.14 3.09
C ASP A 14 -14.84 11.59 2.91
N ALA A 15 -15.45 12.51 3.67
CA ALA A 15 -15.02 13.91 3.69
C ALA A 15 -13.59 14.05 4.25
N ALA A 16 -13.24 13.31 5.30
CA ALA A 16 -11.91 13.30 5.87
C ALA A 16 -10.86 12.75 4.88
N VAL A 17 -11.18 11.69 4.15
CA VAL A 17 -10.33 11.16 3.05
C VAL A 17 -10.13 12.23 1.97
N ARG A 18 -11.19 12.98 1.58
CA ARG A 18 -11.03 14.08 0.62
C ARG A 18 -10.12 15.20 1.15
N VAL A 19 -10.20 15.55 2.43
CA VAL A 19 -9.27 16.51 3.05
C VAL A 19 -7.83 16.03 2.95
N VAL A 20 -7.57 14.76 3.28
CA VAL A 20 -6.22 14.17 3.19
C VAL A 20 -5.73 14.16 1.75
N ARG A 21 -6.52 13.70 0.78
CA ARG A 21 -6.16 13.72 -0.65
C ARG A 21 -5.73 15.10 -1.15
N LYS A 22 -6.41 16.16 -0.70
CA LYS A 22 -6.16 17.52 -1.16
C LYS A 22 -4.99 18.20 -0.46
N LYS A 23 -4.73 17.89 0.81
CA LYS A 23 -3.88 18.73 1.69
C LYS A 23 -2.93 17.92 2.59
N GLY A 24 -2.93 16.59 2.51
CA GLY A 24 -2.15 15.71 3.36
C GLY A 24 -2.77 15.48 4.75
N SER A 25 -2.24 14.47 5.45
CA SER A 25 -2.76 14.01 6.74
C SER A 25 -2.62 15.05 7.86
N SER A 26 -1.57 15.88 7.81
CA SER A 26 -1.36 16.97 8.79
C SER A 26 -2.44 18.05 8.74
N ALA A 27 -3.10 18.22 7.59
CA ALA A 27 -4.18 19.16 7.43
C ALA A 27 -5.54 18.66 7.95
N LEU A 28 -5.64 17.37 8.35
CA LEU A 28 -6.87 16.80 8.88
C LEU A 28 -7.11 17.25 10.33
N THR A 29 -7.89 18.30 10.48
CA THR A 29 -8.34 18.88 11.75
C THR A 29 -9.86 18.93 11.79
N ALA A 30 -10.46 19.05 12.99
CA ALA A 30 -11.91 19.21 13.12
C ALA A 30 -12.42 20.41 12.31
N ARG A 31 -11.65 21.49 12.24
CA ARG A 31 -11.99 22.71 11.52
C ARG A 31 -11.95 22.52 10.00
N SER A 32 -10.92 21.88 9.46
CA SER A 32 -10.82 21.59 8.02
C SER A 32 -11.88 20.58 7.56
N LEU A 33 -12.18 19.58 8.40
CA LEU A 33 -13.22 18.59 8.13
C LEU A 33 -14.61 19.21 8.16
N ALA A 34 -14.91 20.08 9.14
CA ALA A 34 -16.17 20.82 9.21
C ALA A 34 -16.36 21.72 7.97
N ALA A 35 -15.29 22.37 7.51
CA ALA A 35 -15.31 23.16 6.27
C ALA A 35 -15.58 22.31 5.03
N GLU A 36 -14.97 21.12 4.91
CA GLU A 36 -15.21 20.19 3.80
C GLU A 36 -16.67 19.67 3.80
N LEU A 37 -17.28 19.49 4.99
CA LEU A 37 -18.67 19.06 5.16
C LEU A 37 -19.68 20.22 5.04
N GLY A 38 -19.23 21.48 5.02
CA GLY A 38 -20.11 22.64 5.01
C GLY A 38 -20.91 22.81 6.30
N CYS A 39 -20.36 22.41 7.47
CA CYS A 39 -21.05 22.45 8.75
C CYS A 39 -20.15 22.94 9.88
N SER A 40 -20.68 22.99 11.11
CA SER A 40 -19.89 23.21 12.33
C SER A 40 -19.20 21.93 12.77
N VAL A 41 -18.27 22.00 13.73
CA VAL A 41 -17.56 20.81 14.27
C VAL A 41 -18.45 19.88 15.10
N LYS A 42 -19.62 20.37 15.55
CA LYS A 42 -20.52 19.62 16.45
C LYS A 42 -20.99 18.28 15.87
N PRO A 43 -21.44 18.18 14.61
CA PRO A 43 -21.81 16.88 14.00
C PRO A 43 -20.68 15.85 13.99
N ILE A 44 -19.42 16.29 13.80
CA ILE A 44 -18.26 15.39 13.79
C ILE A 44 -18.13 14.71 15.14
N PHE A 45 -18.14 15.48 16.23
CA PHE A 45 -18.05 14.96 17.60
C PHE A 45 -19.35 14.34 18.12
N GLY A 46 -20.44 14.42 17.37
CA GLY A 46 -21.65 13.62 17.57
C GLY A 46 -21.48 12.17 17.06
N ALA A 47 -20.63 11.96 16.07
CA ALA A 47 -20.36 10.65 15.45
C ALA A 47 -19.06 10.01 15.93
N PHE A 48 -18.05 10.81 16.28
CA PHE A 48 -16.71 10.39 16.70
C PHE A 48 -16.35 10.95 18.08
N LYS A 49 -15.64 10.18 18.88
CA LYS A 49 -15.20 10.61 20.23
C LYS A 49 -14.14 11.72 20.16
N ASN A 50 -13.22 11.63 19.20
CA ASN A 50 -12.11 12.55 19.02
C ASN A 50 -11.56 12.47 17.57
N MET A 51 -10.56 13.29 17.26
CA MET A 51 -9.92 13.28 15.95
C MET A 51 -9.05 12.06 15.70
N ASP A 52 -8.61 11.34 16.72
CA ASP A 52 -7.81 10.13 16.55
C ASP A 52 -8.69 8.99 16.05
N GLU A 53 -9.94 8.89 16.52
CA GLU A 53 -10.92 7.95 15.94
C GLU A 53 -11.19 8.29 14.46
N VAL A 54 -11.30 9.56 14.09
CA VAL A 54 -11.45 9.98 12.68
C VAL A 54 -10.23 9.56 11.86
N ARG A 55 -9.00 9.79 12.37
CA ARG A 55 -7.76 9.40 11.69
C ARG A 55 -7.68 7.89 11.48
N SER A 56 -8.04 7.11 12.49
CA SER A 56 -8.08 5.64 12.38
C SER A 56 -9.03 5.19 11.27
N GLU A 57 -10.23 5.76 11.18
CA GLU A 57 -11.16 5.40 10.10
C GLU A 57 -10.68 5.87 8.72
N VAL A 58 -9.96 7.00 8.62
CA VAL A 58 -9.32 7.43 7.37
C VAL A 58 -8.23 6.45 6.92
N ILE A 59 -7.42 5.93 7.85
CA ILE A 59 -6.42 4.90 7.54
C ILE A 59 -7.11 3.67 6.97
N LYS A 60 -8.12 3.11 7.65
CA LYS A 60 -8.88 1.94 7.18
C LYS A 60 -9.53 2.16 5.82
N ALA A 61 -10.12 3.33 5.59
CA ALA A 61 -10.70 3.68 4.30
C ALA A 61 -9.63 3.77 3.20
N SER A 62 -8.45 4.31 3.52
CA SER A 62 -7.32 4.40 2.58
C SER A 62 -6.73 3.03 2.25
N GLU A 63 -6.63 2.13 3.22
CA GLU A 63 -6.24 0.73 3.02
C GLU A 63 -7.23 0.00 2.12
N LYS A 64 -8.54 0.21 2.34
CA LYS A 64 -9.55 -0.35 1.46
C LYS A 64 -9.39 0.13 0.02
N ILE A 65 -9.16 1.43 -0.20
CA ILE A 65 -8.93 1.99 -1.55
C ILE A 65 -7.70 1.33 -2.18
N TYR A 66 -6.63 1.14 -1.44
CA TYR A 66 -5.43 0.46 -1.90
C TYR A 66 -5.70 -1.01 -2.27
N ARG A 67 -6.36 -1.78 -1.39
CA ARG A 67 -6.74 -3.18 -1.65
C ARG A 67 -7.64 -3.33 -2.88
N ASP A 68 -8.63 -2.45 -3.03
CA ASP A 68 -9.52 -2.45 -4.20
C ASP A 68 -8.72 -2.25 -5.51
N ARG A 69 -7.67 -1.42 -5.52
CA ARG A 69 -6.77 -1.22 -6.67
C ARG A 69 -5.89 -2.43 -6.96
N LEU A 70 -5.36 -3.10 -5.92
CA LEU A 70 -4.63 -4.35 -6.08
C LEU A 70 -5.52 -5.43 -6.72
N ALA A 71 -6.72 -5.62 -6.20
CA ALA A 71 -7.68 -6.59 -6.71
C ALA A 71 -8.10 -6.29 -8.16
N GLN A 72 -8.23 -5.01 -8.53
CA GLN A 72 -8.51 -4.62 -9.91
C GLN A 72 -7.34 -4.93 -10.85
N ALA A 73 -6.11 -4.64 -10.44
CA ALA A 73 -4.92 -4.92 -11.25
C ALA A 73 -4.69 -6.43 -11.46
N GLU A 74 -5.05 -7.25 -10.48
CA GLU A 74 -5.03 -8.71 -10.63
C GLU A 74 -6.06 -9.19 -11.65
N LYS A 75 -7.29 -8.67 -11.60
CA LYS A 75 -8.37 -9.03 -12.54
C LYS A 75 -8.07 -8.63 -13.98
N ASP A 76 -7.34 -7.55 -14.19
CA ASP A 76 -6.99 -7.06 -15.53
C ASP A 76 -6.10 -8.04 -16.31
N GLY A 77 -5.40 -8.95 -15.63
CA GLY A 77 -4.66 -10.07 -16.21
C GLY A 77 -3.54 -9.71 -17.20
N LYS A 78 -3.14 -8.43 -17.28
CA LYS A 78 -2.15 -7.93 -18.24
C LYS A 78 -0.72 -8.37 -17.94
N ASN A 79 -0.44 -8.65 -16.69
CA ASN A 79 0.87 -9.06 -16.20
C ASN A 79 0.73 -10.27 -15.27
N PRO A 80 1.83 -11.02 -15.01
CA PRO A 80 1.83 -12.01 -13.95
C PRO A 80 1.39 -11.39 -12.60
N PRO A 81 0.63 -12.12 -11.76
CA PRO A 81 0.01 -11.56 -10.55
C PRO A 81 0.96 -10.78 -9.63
N TYR A 82 2.15 -11.32 -9.37
CA TYR A 82 3.15 -10.65 -8.52
C TYR A 82 3.65 -9.33 -9.13
N LYS A 83 3.88 -9.28 -10.46
CA LYS A 83 4.23 -8.04 -11.17
C LYS A 83 3.09 -7.04 -11.16
N SER A 84 1.85 -7.51 -11.35
CA SER A 84 0.64 -6.68 -11.28
C SER A 84 0.53 -5.98 -9.92
N ALA A 85 0.78 -6.69 -8.81
CA ALA A 85 0.78 -6.11 -7.47
C ALA A 85 1.83 -4.99 -7.32
N GLY A 86 3.06 -5.20 -7.78
CA GLY A 86 4.12 -4.18 -7.75
C GLY A 86 3.79 -2.93 -8.57
N LEU A 87 3.27 -3.12 -9.80
CA LEU A 87 2.84 -2.00 -10.63
C LEU A 87 1.64 -1.26 -10.04
N ALA A 88 0.68 -1.97 -9.45
CA ALA A 88 -0.47 -1.35 -8.77
C ALA A 88 -0.06 -0.54 -7.55
N TYR A 89 0.93 -1.01 -6.79
CA TYR A 89 1.52 -0.26 -5.68
C TYR A 89 2.13 1.07 -6.13
N ILE A 90 2.94 1.05 -7.19
CA ILE A 90 3.55 2.26 -7.77
C ILE A 90 2.47 3.19 -8.33
N LYS A 91 1.48 2.64 -9.02
CA LYS A 91 0.36 3.40 -9.56
C LYS A 91 -0.46 4.07 -8.46
N PHE A 92 -0.68 3.38 -7.33
CA PHE A 92 -1.33 3.98 -6.17
C PHE A 92 -0.55 5.18 -5.64
N ALA A 93 0.78 5.08 -5.53
CA ALA A 93 1.63 6.19 -5.13
C ALA A 93 1.56 7.39 -6.09
N LYS A 94 1.40 7.12 -7.40
CA LYS A 94 1.28 8.16 -8.44
C LYS A 94 -0.07 8.88 -8.38
N GLU A 95 -1.17 8.14 -8.21
CA GLU A 95 -2.53 8.67 -8.29
C GLU A 95 -3.07 9.16 -6.94
N GLU A 96 -2.59 8.60 -5.83
CA GLU A 96 -3.08 8.86 -4.47
C GLU A 96 -1.92 9.25 -3.54
N LYS A 97 -1.09 10.21 -3.98
CA LYS A 97 0.15 10.60 -3.29
C LYS A 97 0.00 10.77 -1.78
N GLU A 98 -1.01 11.50 -1.35
CA GLU A 98 -1.21 11.79 0.08
C GLU A 98 -1.76 10.61 0.87
N LEU A 99 -2.57 9.73 0.25
CA LEU A 99 -2.99 8.48 0.88
C LEU A 99 -1.83 7.49 0.95
N PHE A 100 -0.97 7.44 -0.08
CA PHE A 100 0.25 6.64 -0.06
C PHE A 100 1.18 7.07 1.08
N LYS A 101 1.43 8.38 1.23
CA LYS A 101 2.24 8.91 2.34
C LYS A 101 1.61 8.56 3.70
N LEU A 102 0.30 8.69 3.84
CA LEU A 102 -0.42 8.33 5.05
C LEU A 102 -0.25 6.87 5.42
N LEU A 103 -0.29 5.94 4.45
CA LEU A 103 -0.22 4.51 4.71
C LEU A 103 1.22 4.01 4.89
N PHE A 104 2.15 4.47 4.05
CA PHE A 104 3.45 3.81 3.87
C PHE A 104 4.67 4.67 4.24
N MET A 105 4.48 5.96 4.55
CA MET A 105 5.57 6.89 4.88
C MET A 105 5.44 7.49 6.30
N ARG A 106 4.71 6.82 7.19
CA ARG A 106 4.59 7.19 8.61
C ARG A 106 5.38 6.23 9.50
N SER A 107 5.68 6.66 10.72
CA SER A 107 6.16 5.72 11.74
C SER A 107 5.09 4.65 11.98
N ARG A 108 5.49 3.40 12.00
CA ARG A 108 4.60 2.27 12.35
C ARG A 108 4.45 2.21 13.86
N SER A 109 3.24 2.00 14.32
CA SER A 109 2.94 1.60 15.69
C SER A 109 2.93 0.07 15.79
N GLU A 110 2.96 -0.47 17.01
CA GLU A 110 2.85 -1.92 17.25
C GLU A 110 1.51 -2.50 16.74
N GLU A 111 0.49 -1.64 16.54
CA GLU A 111 -0.83 -2.02 16.01
C GLU A 111 -0.86 -2.09 14.47
N ASP A 112 0.20 -1.67 13.79
CA ASP A 112 0.32 -1.66 12.33
C ASP A 112 0.94 -2.97 11.80
N ASP A 113 0.55 -4.10 12.32
CA ASP A 113 1.02 -5.38 11.80
C ASP A 113 0.60 -5.55 10.33
N ILE A 114 1.58 -5.99 9.50
CA ILE A 114 1.27 -6.44 8.15
C ILE A 114 0.29 -7.60 8.31
N GLU A 115 -0.89 -7.50 7.71
CA GLU A 115 -1.85 -8.61 7.75
C GLU A 115 -1.16 -9.88 7.23
N PRO A 116 -1.01 -10.93 8.05
CA PRO A 116 -0.26 -12.13 7.66
C PRO A 116 -0.81 -12.77 6.39
N GLU A 117 -2.12 -12.61 6.12
CA GLU A 117 -2.81 -13.16 4.96
C GLU A 117 -2.39 -12.50 3.64
N GLU A 118 -2.19 -11.17 3.60
CA GLU A 118 -1.73 -10.47 2.39
C GLU A 118 -0.30 -10.89 2.03
N THR A 119 0.57 -10.97 3.02
CA THR A 119 1.95 -11.45 2.83
C THR A 119 1.96 -12.92 2.40
N ALA A 120 1.16 -13.78 3.00
CA ALA A 120 1.06 -15.21 2.65
C ALA A 120 0.63 -15.41 1.20
N GLY A 121 -0.32 -14.62 0.69
CA GLY A 121 -0.75 -14.65 -0.70
C GLY A 121 0.41 -14.35 -1.66
N LEU A 122 1.15 -13.27 -1.42
CA LEU A 122 2.31 -12.87 -2.23
C LEU A 122 3.44 -13.90 -2.18
N LEU A 123 3.75 -14.45 -0.99
CA LEU A 123 4.75 -15.52 -0.84
C LEU A 123 4.36 -16.79 -1.61
N SER A 124 3.07 -17.15 -1.60
CA SER A 124 2.56 -18.28 -2.39
C SER A 124 2.77 -18.07 -3.89
N LEU A 125 2.52 -16.87 -4.42
CA LEU A 125 2.77 -16.53 -5.82
C LEU A 125 4.26 -16.64 -6.18
N ILE A 126 5.14 -16.14 -5.32
CA ILE A 126 6.59 -16.24 -5.50
C ILE A 126 7.02 -17.71 -5.54
N ARG A 127 6.63 -18.48 -4.53
CA ARG A 127 7.00 -19.91 -4.45
C ARG A 127 6.54 -20.70 -5.68
N LYS A 128 5.31 -20.47 -6.15
CA LYS A 128 4.78 -21.12 -7.36
C LYS A 128 5.57 -20.76 -8.63
N SER A 129 6.02 -19.51 -8.76
CA SER A 129 6.68 -19.02 -9.98
C SER A 129 8.19 -19.20 -10.00
N THR A 130 8.81 -19.36 -8.82
CA THR A 130 10.28 -19.45 -8.68
C THR A 130 10.77 -20.82 -8.22
N GLY A 131 9.96 -21.59 -7.50
CA GLY A 131 10.36 -22.84 -6.82
C GLY A 131 11.17 -22.60 -5.54
N LEU A 132 11.28 -21.37 -5.05
CA LEU A 132 11.96 -21.02 -3.81
C LEU A 132 11.21 -21.59 -2.60
N ASP A 133 11.94 -21.87 -1.52
CA ASP A 133 11.33 -22.22 -0.23
C ASP A 133 10.72 -20.98 0.46
N GLU A 134 10.17 -21.18 1.64
CA GLU A 134 9.46 -20.10 2.36
C GLU A 134 10.40 -18.96 2.78
N LYS A 135 11.58 -19.29 3.28
CA LYS A 135 12.59 -18.30 3.74
C LYS A 135 13.13 -17.49 2.56
N GLU A 136 13.47 -18.18 1.47
CA GLU A 136 13.96 -17.56 0.24
C GLU A 136 12.87 -16.69 -0.41
N ALA A 137 11.62 -17.16 -0.43
CA ALA A 137 10.48 -16.41 -0.95
C ALA A 137 10.21 -15.15 -0.13
N PHE A 138 10.38 -15.22 1.20
CA PHE A 138 10.29 -14.05 2.06
C PHE A 138 11.40 -13.02 1.76
N LEU A 139 12.65 -13.48 1.62
CA LEU A 139 13.77 -12.61 1.27
C LEU A 139 13.56 -11.98 -0.13
N PHE A 140 13.12 -12.79 -1.10
CA PHE A 140 12.76 -12.32 -2.44
C PHE A 140 11.70 -11.22 -2.39
N HIS A 141 10.65 -11.44 -1.58
CA HIS A 141 9.58 -10.46 -1.41
C HIS A 141 10.11 -9.18 -0.77
N LEU A 142 10.88 -9.27 0.30
CA LEU A 142 11.43 -8.13 1.01
C LEU A 142 12.31 -7.26 0.10
N GLU A 143 13.23 -7.86 -0.65
CA GLU A 143 14.10 -7.12 -1.58
C GLU A 143 13.32 -6.49 -2.73
N THR A 144 12.35 -7.21 -3.30
CA THR A 144 11.46 -6.65 -4.34
C THR A 144 10.60 -5.52 -3.77
N TRP A 145 10.08 -5.69 -2.55
CA TRP A 145 9.27 -4.65 -1.90
C TRP A 145 10.07 -3.37 -1.67
N VAL A 146 11.29 -3.45 -1.16
CA VAL A 146 12.18 -2.29 -0.98
C VAL A 146 12.43 -1.58 -2.31
N PHE A 147 12.66 -2.34 -3.39
CA PHE A 147 12.87 -1.80 -4.72
C PHE A 147 11.63 -1.06 -5.25
N VAL A 148 10.46 -1.67 -5.15
CA VAL A 148 9.17 -1.10 -5.56
C VAL A 148 8.80 0.12 -4.71
N HIS A 149 9.04 0.04 -3.39
CA HIS A 149 8.79 1.14 -2.45
C HIS A 149 9.69 2.36 -2.74
N GLY A 150 10.92 2.11 -3.18
CA GLY A 150 11.82 3.18 -3.63
C GLY A 150 11.21 3.99 -4.78
N PHE A 151 10.74 3.35 -5.85
CA PHE A 151 10.03 4.03 -6.94
C PHE A 151 8.79 4.76 -6.44
N ALA A 152 7.96 4.08 -5.68
CA ALA A 152 6.71 4.63 -5.18
C ALA A 152 6.93 5.88 -4.31
N THR A 153 7.94 5.84 -3.44
CA THR A 153 8.32 6.98 -2.58
C THR A 153 8.81 8.17 -3.39
N MET A 154 9.69 7.96 -4.37
CA MET A 154 10.18 9.04 -5.22
C MET A 154 9.07 9.69 -6.05
N ILE A 155 8.10 8.90 -6.53
CA ILE A 155 6.94 9.40 -7.26
C ILE A 155 5.99 10.17 -6.30
N ALA A 156 5.67 9.61 -5.13
CA ALA A 156 4.77 10.25 -4.17
C ALA A 156 5.32 11.58 -3.61
N THR A 157 6.65 11.71 -3.56
CA THR A 157 7.34 12.94 -3.13
C THR A 157 7.65 13.90 -4.28
N GLU A 158 7.27 13.55 -5.53
CA GLU A 158 7.54 14.35 -6.73
C GLU A 158 9.05 14.60 -6.97
N TYR A 159 9.88 13.70 -6.44
CA TYR A 159 11.34 13.80 -6.60
C TYR A 159 11.78 13.35 -7.99
N LEU A 160 11.24 12.23 -8.49
CA LEU A 160 11.47 11.72 -9.85
C LEU A 160 10.20 11.04 -10.36
N GLU A 161 10.02 11.10 -11.68
CA GLU A 161 8.97 10.37 -12.40
C GLU A 161 9.59 9.49 -13.48
N TRP A 162 8.94 8.37 -13.77
CA TRP A 162 9.29 7.44 -14.84
C TRP A 162 8.06 7.08 -15.64
N ASP A 163 8.27 6.73 -16.89
CA ASP A 163 7.21 6.15 -17.71
C ASP A 163 6.88 4.71 -17.28
N ASP A 164 5.69 4.26 -17.65
CA ASP A 164 5.17 2.97 -17.24
C ASP A 164 5.97 1.80 -17.88
N ASP A 165 6.57 2.01 -19.06
CA ASP A 165 7.39 1.02 -19.74
C ASP A 165 8.72 0.80 -19.02
N PHE A 166 9.35 1.86 -18.56
CA PHE A 166 10.56 1.77 -17.74
C PHE A 166 10.27 1.04 -16.43
N LEU A 167 9.21 1.43 -15.70
CA LEU A 167 8.81 0.78 -14.45
C LEU A 167 8.53 -0.71 -14.65
N SER A 168 7.80 -1.05 -15.73
CA SER A 168 7.50 -2.44 -16.06
C SER A 168 8.75 -3.27 -16.35
N ARG A 169 9.75 -2.71 -17.06
CA ARG A 169 11.04 -3.38 -17.32
C ARG A 169 11.86 -3.51 -16.05
N ALA A 170 12.02 -2.43 -15.29
CA ALA A 170 12.77 -2.43 -14.05
C ALA A 170 12.26 -3.47 -13.04
N LEU A 171 10.93 -3.62 -12.91
CA LEU A 171 10.36 -4.67 -12.07
C LEU A 171 10.67 -6.08 -12.60
N SER A 172 10.66 -6.27 -13.91
CA SER A 172 11.03 -7.56 -14.52
C SER A 172 12.50 -7.88 -14.29
N ASP A 173 13.39 -6.92 -14.47
CA ASP A 173 14.83 -7.08 -14.28
C ASP A 173 15.15 -7.42 -12.82
N CYS A 174 14.52 -6.73 -11.87
CA CYS A 174 14.60 -7.04 -10.44
C CYS A 174 14.14 -8.47 -10.16
N TYR A 175 12.97 -8.86 -10.66
CA TYR A 175 12.41 -10.20 -10.48
C TYR A 175 13.35 -11.29 -11.01
N PHE A 176 13.81 -11.17 -12.25
CA PHE A 176 14.68 -12.18 -12.87
C PHE A 176 16.06 -12.22 -12.23
N GLY A 177 16.63 -11.07 -11.87
CA GLY A 177 17.91 -10.99 -11.16
C GLY A 177 17.86 -11.70 -9.81
N LEU A 178 16.81 -11.46 -9.01
CA LEU A 178 16.61 -12.14 -7.73
C LEU A 178 16.34 -13.63 -7.89
N LYS A 179 15.52 -14.02 -8.88
CA LYS A 179 15.22 -15.41 -9.17
C LYS A 179 16.50 -16.20 -9.54
N THR A 180 17.37 -15.63 -10.37
CA THR A 180 18.65 -16.26 -10.74
C THR A 180 19.55 -16.38 -9.51
N ARG A 181 19.77 -15.29 -8.78
CA ARG A 181 20.66 -15.28 -7.61
C ARG A 181 20.23 -16.29 -6.54
N LEU A 182 18.95 -16.27 -6.15
CA LEU A 182 18.45 -17.18 -5.12
C LEU A 182 18.30 -18.64 -5.60
N GLY A 183 18.02 -18.85 -6.91
CA GLY A 183 17.97 -20.19 -7.49
C GLY A 183 19.35 -20.84 -7.67
N ASP A 184 20.41 -20.07 -7.89
CA ASP A 184 21.77 -20.57 -8.04
C ASP A 184 22.41 -20.97 -6.70
N THR A 185 22.05 -20.31 -5.59
CA THR A 185 22.50 -20.71 -4.24
C THR A 185 22.16 -22.16 -3.91
N LYS A 186 21.06 -22.69 -4.43
CA LYS A 186 20.70 -24.12 -4.27
C LYS A 186 21.60 -25.09 -5.04
N LYS A 187 22.22 -24.66 -6.14
CA LYS A 187 23.14 -25.50 -6.90
C LYS A 187 24.46 -25.66 -6.18
N ASP A 188 24.93 -24.61 -5.51
CA ASP A 188 26.20 -24.64 -4.78
C ASP A 188 26.14 -25.46 -3.48
N GLU A 189 24.98 -25.55 -2.83
CA GLU A 189 24.77 -26.39 -1.64
C GLU A 189 24.68 -27.90 -1.99
N ASN A 190 24.35 -28.25 -3.23
CA ASN A 190 24.22 -29.62 -3.71
C ASN A 190 25.47 -30.16 -4.39
N ILE A 191 26.59 -29.44 -4.42
CA ILE A 191 27.86 -30.00 -4.90
C ILE A 191 28.40 -30.94 -3.82
N PRO A 192 28.55 -32.25 -4.08
CA PRO A 192 29.12 -33.18 -3.12
C PRO A 192 30.51 -32.69 -2.76
N LYS A 193 30.77 -32.41 -1.52
CA LYS A 193 32.13 -32.16 -1.01
C LYS A 193 32.89 -33.45 -1.20
N ASN A 194 33.62 -33.55 -2.31
CA ASN A 194 34.57 -34.65 -2.53
C ASN A 194 35.57 -34.63 -1.37
N ARG A 195 35.58 -35.73 -0.62
CA ARG A 195 36.59 -36.03 0.40
C ARG A 195 37.92 -36.42 -0.27
#